data_b9a92c2a287e8f227536e65259a7db13
#
_entry.id   b9a92c2a287e8f227536e65259a7db13
#
_cell.length_a   1.000
_cell.length_b   1.000
_cell.length_c   1.000
_cell.angle_alpha   90.00
_cell.angle_beta   90.00
_cell.angle_gamma   90.00
#
_symmetry.space_group_name_H-M   'P 1'
#
loop_
_entity.id
_entity.type
_entity.pdbx_description
1 polymer ?
#
loop_
_entity_poly.entity_id
_entity_poly.type
_entity_poly.pdbx_seq_one_letter_code
_entity_poly.pdbx_strand_id
1 'polypeptide(L)'
;ALQFDWEDPKYYPMIVSQLTGAPIALLSKANEEAMTLAIAMIVKSMNDRQECKTLDLESLTFGQFVDLDVYLSLGLDKHFLDIQQLIAPDAKWADEAMWAIDKFAQFRTFTYRQYKVLFGLTDKDLDEAEINGDTEIKDKLTIARSWYKVIVSLAQDNILHIDEVTEQPLKKVLNFMALQKEKVMEENEQKLKQRRHYDLQRTRR
;
A
#
# COMPACT_ATOMS: atom_id res chain seq x y z
N ALA A 1 -3.65 -19.42 -5.44
CA ALA A 1 -4.95 -19.20 -4.77
C ALA A 1 -5.79 -20.47 -4.96
N LEU A 2 -6.18 -21.12 -3.86
CA LEU A 2 -7.13 -22.22 -3.91
C LEU A 2 -8.49 -21.62 -4.30
N GLN A 3 -8.96 -21.92 -5.50
CA GLN A 3 -10.34 -21.62 -5.90
C GLN A 3 -11.25 -22.57 -5.09
N PHE A 4 -11.88 -22.04 -4.06
CA PHE A 4 -12.91 -22.77 -3.34
C PHE A 4 -14.21 -22.67 -4.12
N ASP A 5 -14.83 -23.80 -4.36
CA ASP A 5 -16.21 -23.86 -4.81
C ASP A 5 -17.12 -23.56 -3.62
N TRP A 6 -17.60 -22.32 -3.56
CA TRP A 6 -18.46 -21.84 -2.46
C TRP A 6 -19.80 -22.55 -2.39
N GLU A 7 -20.19 -23.27 -3.43
CA GLU A 7 -21.44 -23.99 -3.53
C GLU A 7 -21.33 -25.44 -3.03
N ASP A 8 -20.08 -25.99 -2.86
CA ASP A 8 -19.88 -27.36 -2.40
C ASP A 8 -19.86 -27.43 -0.85
N PRO A 9 -20.87 -28.09 -0.23
CA PRO A 9 -21.01 -28.16 1.23
C PRO A 9 -19.81 -28.76 1.97
N LYS A 10 -18.99 -29.54 1.31
CA LYS A 10 -17.77 -30.14 1.93
C LYS A 10 -16.76 -29.08 2.38
N TYR A 11 -16.79 -27.88 1.80
CA TYR A 11 -15.89 -26.78 2.16
C TYR A 11 -16.46 -25.86 3.24
N TYR A 12 -17.74 -26.00 3.62
CA TYR A 12 -18.40 -25.14 4.60
C TYR A 12 -17.67 -25.04 5.95
N PRO A 13 -17.19 -26.15 6.57
CA PRO A 13 -16.44 -26.05 7.82
C PRO A 13 -15.19 -25.19 7.72
N MET A 14 -14.50 -25.27 6.59
CA MET A 14 -13.27 -24.51 6.35
C MET A 14 -13.59 -23.02 6.11
N ILE A 15 -14.63 -22.73 5.34
CA ILE A 15 -15.10 -21.37 5.06
C ILE A 15 -15.51 -20.68 6.37
N VAL A 16 -16.36 -21.35 7.17
CA VAL A 16 -16.81 -20.80 8.45
C VAL A 16 -15.64 -20.64 9.42
N SER A 17 -14.69 -21.58 9.45
CA SER A 17 -13.48 -21.48 10.27
C SER A 17 -12.64 -20.25 9.91
N GLN A 18 -12.43 -19.99 8.62
CA GLN A 18 -11.68 -18.83 8.16
C GLN A 18 -12.38 -17.51 8.49
N LEU A 19 -13.70 -17.46 8.35
CA LEU A 19 -14.47 -16.23 8.57
C LEU A 19 -14.74 -15.91 10.05
N THR A 20 -14.79 -16.95 10.90
CA THR A 20 -15.16 -16.77 12.32
C THR A 20 -14.02 -17.03 13.29
N GLY A 21 -12.89 -17.59 12.81
CA GLY A 21 -11.80 -18.05 13.68
C GLY A 21 -12.12 -19.31 14.48
N ALA A 22 -13.30 -19.93 14.29
CA ALA A 22 -13.70 -21.12 15.03
C ALA A 22 -12.85 -22.33 14.62
N PRO A 23 -12.43 -23.20 15.56
CA PRO A 23 -11.64 -24.38 15.24
C PRO A 23 -12.36 -25.33 14.27
N ILE A 24 -11.73 -25.68 13.14
CA ILE A 24 -12.30 -26.54 12.11
C ILE A 24 -12.74 -27.89 12.66
N ALA A 25 -12.05 -28.41 13.67
CA ALA A 25 -12.40 -29.68 14.34
C ALA A 25 -13.74 -29.65 15.06
N LEU A 26 -14.22 -28.48 15.48
CA LEU A 26 -15.56 -28.30 16.04
C LEU A 26 -16.60 -28.19 14.92
N LEU A 27 -16.28 -27.46 13.87
CA LEU A 27 -17.17 -27.22 12.75
C LEU A 27 -17.42 -28.49 11.92
N SER A 28 -16.43 -29.36 11.77
CA SER A 28 -16.57 -30.64 11.07
C SER A 28 -17.53 -31.63 11.75
N LYS A 29 -17.90 -31.37 13.01
CA LYS A 29 -18.91 -32.18 13.77
C LYS A 29 -20.33 -31.57 13.70
N ALA A 30 -20.46 -30.37 13.16
CA ALA A 30 -21.78 -29.74 12.97
C ALA A 30 -22.55 -30.48 11.86
N ASN A 31 -23.89 -30.54 12.00
CA ASN A 31 -24.70 -31.08 10.94
C ASN A 31 -24.76 -30.12 9.74
N GLU A 32 -25.08 -30.66 8.57
CA GLU A 32 -25.09 -29.91 7.30
C GLU A 32 -26.09 -28.75 7.34
N GLU A 33 -27.23 -28.89 7.96
CA GLU A 33 -28.25 -27.83 8.09
C GLU A 33 -27.72 -26.64 8.92
N ALA A 34 -27.04 -26.93 10.04
CA ALA A 34 -26.44 -25.88 10.88
C ALA A 34 -25.32 -25.13 10.13
N MET A 35 -24.54 -25.83 9.32
CA MET A 35 -23.48 -25.22 8.51
C MET A 35 -24.06 -24.37 7.39
N THR A 36 -25.07 -24.85 6.70
CA THR A 36 -25.79 -24.10 5.66
C THR A 36 -26.43 -22.83 6.24
N LEU A 37 -27.04 -22.92 7.42
CA LEU A 37 -27.59 -21.77 8.12
C LEU A 37 -26.51 -20.77 8.52
N ALA A 38 -25.38 -21.25 9.05
CA ALA A 38 -24.25 -20.38 9.40
C ALA A 38 -23.71 -19.61 8.18
N ILE A 39 -23.54 -20.28 7.05
CA ILE A 39 -23.14 -19.62 5.80
C ILE A 39 -24.18 -18.63 5.30
N ALA A 40 -25.46 -19.00 5.32
CA ALA A 40 -26.55 -18.10 4.94
C ALA A 40 -26.57 -16.84 5.82
N MET A 41 -26.34 -16.98 7.14
CA MET A 41 -26.24 -15.85 8.06
C MET A 41 -25.01 -14.99 7.77
N ILE A 42 -23.86 -15.59 7.47
CA ILE A 42 -22.65 -14.87 7.09
C ILE A 42 -22.88 -14.09 5.78
N VAL A 43 -23.38 -14.75 4.73
CA VAL A 43 -23.68 -14.13 3.44
C VAL A 43 -24.71 -13.00 3.60
N LYS A 44 -25.76 -13.22 4.39
CA LYS A 44 -26.74 -12.16 4.70
C LYS A 44 -26.07 -11.00 5.42
N SER A 45 -25.28 -11.27 6.46
CA SER A 45 -24.52 -10.25 7.19
C SER A 45 -23.58 -9.47 6.26
N MET A 46 -22.95 -10.11 5.28
CA MET A 46 -22.12 -9.45 4.26
C MET A 46 -22.93 -8.55 3.32
N ASN A 47 -24.14 -8.98 2.96
CA ASN A 47 -25.03 -8.20 2.07
C ASN A 47 -25.74 -7.05 2.80
N ASP A 48 -26.05 -7.21 4.10
CA ASP A 48 -26.74 -6.20 4.92
C ASP A 48 -25.77 -5.16 5.52
N ARG A 49 -24.47 -5.23 5.20
CA ARG A 49 -23.45 -4.30 5.73
C ARG A 49 -23.66 -2.89 5.18
N GLN A 50 -23.77 -1.95 6.09
CA GLN A 50 -23.56 -0.56 5.75
C GLN A 50 -22.09 -0.38 5.35
N GLU A 51 -21.85 0.37 4.26
CA GLU A 51 -20.49 0.72 3.87
C GLU A 51 -19.76 1.36 5.06
N CYS A 52 -18.67 0.72 5.47
CA CYS A 52 -17.79 1.28 6.49
C CYS A 52 -17.26 2.63 5.98
N LYS A 53 -17.25 3.64 6.86
CA LYS A 53 -16.59 4.91 6.54
C LYS A 53 -15.09 4.64 6.42
N THR A 54 -14.62 4.71 5.20
CA THR A 54 -13.19 4.62 4.91
C THR A 54 -12.60 6.02 4.79
N LEU A 55 -11.31 6.11 5.05
CA LEU A 55 -10.54 7.31 4.78
C LEU A 55 -10.68 7.70 3.30
N ASP A 56 -10.92 8.97 3.04
CA ASP A 56 -10.91 9.48 1.67
C ASP A 56 -9.47 9.50 1.14
N LEU A 57 -9.17 8.55 0.25
CA LEU A 57 -7.82 8.39 -0.32
C LEU A 57 -7.37 9.59 -1.15
N GLU A 58 -8.31 10.39 -1.67
CA GLU A 58 -8.00 11.60 -2.42
C GLU A 58 -7.56 12.77 -1.51
N SER A 59 -7.95 12.74 -0.25
CA SER A 59 -7.63 13.75 0.76
C SER A 59 -6.50 13.34 1.72
N LEU A 60 -5.82 12.20 1.44
CA LEU A 60 -4.71 11.73 2.27
C LEU A 60 -3.65 12.80 2.47
N THR A 61 -3.18 12.94 3.71
CA THR A 61 -1.95 13.69 3.99
C THR A 61 -0.74 12.85 3.59
N PHE A 62 0.38 13.53 3.39
CA PHE A 62 1.63 12.84 3.07
C PHE A 62 2.08 11.88 4.17
N GLY A 63 1.95 12.29 5.45
CA GLY A 63 2.27 11.43 6.60
C GLY A 63 1.40 10.18 6.64
N GLN A 64 0.08 10.32 6.48
CA GLN A 64 -0.83 9.17 6.45
C GLN A 64 -0.47 8.17 5.34
N PHE A 65 -0.14 8.67 4.15
CA PHE A 65 0.30 7.79 3.06
C PHE A 65 1.59 7.06 3.41
N VAL A 66 2.57 7.75 3.99
CA VAL A 66 3.85 7.17 4.39
C VAL A 66 3.66 6.09 5.44
N ASP A 67 2.85 6.34 6.47
CA ASP A 67 2.57 5.36 7.54
C ASP A 67 1.90 4.11 6.97
N LEU A 68 0.88 4.29 6.13
CA LEU A 68 0.19 3.19 5.47
C LEU A 68 1.11 2.39 4.53
N ASP A 69 1.96 3.08 3.76
CA ASP A 69 2.93 2.45 2.87
C ASP A 69 3.96 1.62 3.63
N VAL A 70 4.47 2.17 4.74
CA VAL A 70 5.42 1.48 5.62
C VAL A 70 4.78 0.26 6.27
N TYR A 71 3.60 0.39 6.89
CA TYR A 71 2.92 -0.72 7.54
C TYR A 71 2.57 -1.84 6.56
N LEU A 72 2.05 -1.49 5.38
CA LEU A 72 1.76 -2.48 4.35
C LEU A 72 3.03 -3.21 3.87
N SER A 73 4.14 -2.48 3.75
CA SER A 73 5.44 -3.03 3.37
C SER A 73 6.09 -3.89 4.47
N LEU A 74 5.82 -3.60 5.75
CA LEU A 74 6.30 -4.38 6.89
C LEU A 74 5.56 -5.70 7.08
N GLY A 75 4.38 -5.83 6.48
CA GLY A 75 3.56 -7.02 6.47
C GLY A 75 2.21 -6.82 7.15
N LEU A 76 1.16 -7.14 6.40
CA LEU A 76 -0.22 -7.01 6.84
C LEU A 76 -0.52 -7.84 8.09
N ASP A 77 0.09 -9.01 8.22
CA ASP A 77 -0.05 -9.91 9.37
C ASP A 77 0.35 -9.27 10.70
N LYS A 78 1.29 -8.35 10.67
CA LYS A 78 1.83 -7.68 11.87
C LYS A 78 1.18 -6.34 12.16
N HIS A 79 0.74 -5.64 11.13
CA HIS A 79 0.27 -4.26 11.21
C HIS A 79 -1.18 -4.08 10.80
N PHE A 80 -1.96 -5.18 10.79
CA PHE A 80 -3.37 -5.13 10.40
C PHE A 80 -4.17 -4.11 11.20
N LEU A 81 -4.02 -4.11 12.53
CA LEU A 81 -4.74 -3.19 13.42
C LEU A 81 -4.29 -1.74 13.23
N ASP A 82 -2.99 -1.51 13.04
CA ASP A 82 -2.43 -0.18 12.79
C ASP A 82 -3.01 0.41 11.49
N ILE A 83 -3.03 -0.40 10.42
CA ILE A 83 -3.59 0.00 9.13
C ILE A 83 -5.10 0.21 9.24
N GLN A 84 -5.83 -0.71 9.89
CA GLN A 84 -7.27 -0.59 10.10
C GLN A 84 -7.61 0.72 10.82
N GLN A 85 -6.89 1.05 11.89
CA GLN A 85 -7.12 2.26 12.67
C GLN A 85 -6.95 3.53 11.84
N LEU A 86 -6.03 3.53 10.87
CA LEU A 86 -5.79 4.68 9.99
C LEU A 86 -6.83 4.77 8.87
N ILE A 87 -7.21 3.63 8.27
CA ILE A 87 -7.96 3.61 7.00
C ILE A 87 -9.46 3.41 7.20
N ALA A 88 -9.84 2.64 8.21
CA ALA A 88 -11.22 2.27 8.52
C ALA A 88 -11.42 2.13 10.05
N PRO A 89 -11.26 3.22 10.82
CA PRO A 89 -11.34 3.18 12.28
C PRO A 89 -12.69 2.67 12.80
N ASP A 90 -13.75 2.87 12.04
CA ASP A 90 -15.11 2.44 12.38
C ASP A 90 -15.45 1.02 11.90
N ALA A 91 -14.50 0.32 11.23
CA ALA A 91 -14.71 -1.05 10.77
C ALA A 91 -14.96 -1.99 11.95
N LYS A 92 -16.11 -2.64 11.95
CA LYS A 92 -16.52 -3.59 13.00
C LYS A 92 -16.08 -5.02 12.68
N TRP A 93 -15.82 -5.28 11.40
CA TRP A 93 -15.52 -6.60 10.87
C TRP A 93 -14.21 -6.60 10.10
N ALA A 94 -13.49 -7.69 10.18
CA ALA A 94 -12.17 -7.81 9.53
C ALA A 94 -12.24 -7.67 8.01
N ASP A 95 -13.33 -8.08 7.38
CA ASP A 95 -13.50 -7.97 5.92
C ASP A 95 -13.81 -6.53 5.46
N GLU A 96 -14.47 -5.71 6.29
CA GLU A 96 -14.61 -4.27 6.04
C GLU A 96 -13.24 -3.59 6.02
N ALA A 97 -12.40 -3.93 7.02
CA ALA A 97 -11.03 -3.45 7.08
C ALA A 97 -10.20 -3.96 5.89
N MET A 98 -10.32 -5.25 5.54
CA MET A 98 -9.62 -5.83 4.38
C MET A 98 -10.02 -5.17 3.06
N TRP A 99 -11.31 -4.87 2.87
CA TRP A 99 -11.76 -4.13 1.70
C TRP A 99 -11.13 -2.74 1.62
N ALA A 100 -11.06 -2.01 2.73
CA ALA A 100 -10.42 -0.69 2.78
C ALA A 100 -8.92 -0.77 2.51
N ILE A 101 -8.25 -1.80 3.03
CA ILE A 101 -6.83 -2.07 2.79
C ILE A 101 -6.56 -2.37 1.32
N ASP A 102 -7.42 -3.19 0.69
CA ASP A 102 -7.30 -3.50 -0.75
C ASP A 102 -7.47 -2.24 -1.60
N LYS A 103 -8.43 -1.37 -1.27
CA LYS A 103 -8.59 -0.06 -1.91
C LYS A 103 -7.33 0.81 -1.77
N PHE A 104 -6.73 0.84 -0.58
CA PHE A 104 -5.47 1.55 -0.39
C PHE A 104 -4.33 0.92 -1.20
N ALA A 105 -4.21 -0.40 -1.25
CA ALA A 105 -3.19 -1.08 -2.03
C ALA A 105 -3.29 -0.74 -3.53
N GLN A 106 -4.51 -0.69 -4.07
CA GLN A 106 -4.77 -0.24 -5.45
C GLN A 106 -4.39 1.23 -5.65
N PHE A 107 -4.79 2.10 -4.73
CA PHE A 107 -4.44 3.53 -4.76
C PHE A 107 -2.91 3.73 -4.68
N ARG A 108 -2.23 2.99 -3.80
CA ARG A 108 -0.77 2.96 -3.68
C ARG A 108 -0.11 2.60 -5.01
N THR A 109 -0.52 1.50 -5.63
CA THR A 109 0.00 1.05 -6.93
C THR A 109 -0.22 2.10 -8.01
N PHE A 110 -1.41 2.70 -8.06
CA PHE A 110 -1.71 3.80 -8.98
C PHE A 110 -0.80 5.00 -8.74
N THR A 111 -0.58 5.38 -7.49
CA THR A 111 0.31 6.49 -7.10
C THR A 111 1.75 6.21 -7.54
N TYR A 112 2.27 5.01 -7.31
CA TYR A 112 3.60 4.63 -7.77
C TYR A 112 3.74 4.66 -9.29
N ARG A 113 2.74 4.22 -10.04
CA ARG A 113 2.72 4.31 -11.50
C ARG A 113 2.71 5.75 -11.99
N GLN A 114 1.89 6.60 -11.39
CA GLN A 114 1.80 8.02 -11.75
C GLN A 114 3.14 8.74 -11.51
N TYR A 115 3.84 8.41 -10.44
CA TYR A 115 5.10 9.04 -10.05
C TYR A 115 6.32 8.11 -10.25
N LYS A 116 6.28 7.19 -11.23
CA LYS A 116 7.33 6.19 -11.45
C LYS A 116 8.74 6.79 -11.56
N VAL A 117 8.89 7.94 -12.20
CA VAL A 117 10.18 8.65 -12.30
C VAL A 117 10.69 9.06 -10.92
N LEU A 118 9.79 9.54 -10.04
CA LEU A 118 10.14 9.92 -8.67
C LEU A 118 10.70 8.73 -7.88
N PHE A 119 10.07 7.57 -8.00
CA PHE A 119 10.46 6.35 -7.28
C PHE A 119 11.58 5.57 -7.96
N GLY A 120 11.98 5.95 -9.18
CA GLY A 120 13.00 5.25 -9.96
C GLY A 120 12.53 3.88 -10.45
N LEU A 121 11.23 3.71 -10.63
CA LEU A 121 10.60 2.47 -11.10
C LEU A 121 10.53 2.44 -12.62
N THR A 122 10.72 1.26 -13.20
CA THR A 122 10.44 0.97 -14.61
C THR A 122 9.06 0.34 -14.77
N ASP A 123 8.52 0.35 -15.98
CA ASP A 123 7.24 -0.30 -16.25
C ASP A 123 7.30 -1.81 -15.94
N LYS A 124 8.46 -2.45 -16.14
CA LYS A 124 8.69 -3.86 -15.77
C LYS A 124 8.60 -4.11 -14.26
N ASP A 125 9.19 -3.23 -13.45
CA ASP A 125 9.15 -3.36 -11.99
C ASP A 125 7.70 -3.31 -11.47
N LEU A 126 6.86 -2.50 -12.13
CA LEU A 126 5.44 -2.36 -11.77
C LEU A 126 4.61 -3.58 -12.20
N ASP A 127 4.87 -4.12 -13.38
CA ASP A 127 4.18 -5.30 -13.87
C ASP A 127 4.58 -6.57 -13.10
N GLU A 128 5.86 -6.71 -12.73
CA GLU A 128 6.36 -7.82 -11.90
C GLU A 128 5.79 -7.77 -10.48
N ALA A 129 5.61 -6.59 -9.91
CA ALA A 129 4.99 -6.42 -8.59
C ALA A 129 3.50 -6.83 -8.57
N GLU A 130 2.77 -6.65 -9.69
CA GLU A 130 1.39 -7.14 -9.82
C GLU A 130 1.30 -8.66 -9.93
N ILE A 131 2.26 -9.30 -10.62
CA ILE A 131 2.22 -10.73 -10.89
C ILE A 131 2.68 -11.56 -9.68
N ASN A 132 3.69 -11.10 -8.97
CA ASN A 132 4.36 -11.92 -7.97
C ASN A 132 3.90 -11.68 -6.53
N GLY A 133 3.19 -10.60 -6.23
CA GLY A 133 2.70 -10.29 -4.86
C GLY A 133 3.79 -10.23 -3.78
N ASP A 134 5.00 -10.57 -4.16
CA ASP A 134 6.15 -10.85 -3.31
C ASP A 134 7.35 -10.09 -3.86
N THR A 135 7.36 -8.81 -3.67
CA THR A 135 8.65 -8.12 -3.76
C THR A 135 9.43 -8.57 -2.52
N GLU A 136 10.47 -9.37 -2.70
CA GLU A 136 11.49 -9.59 -1.67
C GLU A 136 11.87 -8.22 -1.13
N ILE A 137 11.33 -7.91 0.03
CA ILE A 137 11.49 -6.61 0.66
C ILE A 137 12.95 -6.51 1.05
N LYS A 138 13.72 -5.84 0.21
CA LYS A 138 15.03 -5.35 0.61
C LYS A 138 14.85 -4.64 1.94
N ASP A 139 15.33 -5.29 3.00
CA ASP A 139 15.36 -4.80 4.38
C ASP A 139 14.22 -3.82 4.74
N LYS A 140 13.22 -4.31 5.45
CA LYS A 140 11.99 -3.58 5.85
C LYS A 140 12.30 -2.21 6.48
N LEU A 141 13.40 -2.12 7.20
CA LEU A 141 13.92 -0.86 7.76
C LEU A 141 14.38 0.13 6.69
N THR A 142 14.76 -0.35 5.51
CA THR A 142 15.22 0.53 4.42
C THR A 142 14.07 1.37 3.87
N ILE A 143 12.85 0.83 3.79
CA ILE A 143 11.67 1.57 3.30
C ILE A 143 11.31 2.68 4.29
N ALA A 144 11.15 2.37 5.57
CA ALA A 144 10.84 3.36 6.58
C ALA A 144 11.91 4.45 6.67
N ARG A 145 13.20 4.07 6.62
CA ARG A 145 14.32 5.03 6.61
C ARG A 145 14.35 5.87 5.34
N SER A 146 13.96 5.34 4.19
CA SER A 146 13.93 6.11 2.95
C SER A 146 12.86 7.19 3.00
N TRP A 147 11.66 6.87 3.48
CA TRP A 147 10.61 7.86 3.68
C TRP A 147 11.00 8.92 4.72
N TYR A 148 11.60 8.50 5.85
CA TYR A 148 12.06 9.44 6.85
C TYR A 148 13.10 10.43 6.29
N LYS A 149 14.07 9.94 5.48
CA LYS A 149 15.04 10.81 4.80
C LYS A 149 14.37 11.81 3.86
N VAL A 150 13.32 11.40 3.15
CA VAL A 150 12.54 12.29 2.29
C VAL A 150 11.85 13.37 3.11
N ILE A 151 11.17 12.99 4.20
CA ILE A 151 10.50 13.95 5.09
C ILE A 151 11.50 14.96 5.66
N VAL A 152 12.63 14.50 6.19
CA VAL A 152 13.69 15.36 6.74
C VAL A 152 14.24 16.31 5.68
N SER A 153 14.49 15.81 4.48
CA SER A 153 14.95 16.64 3.36
C SER A 153 13.93 17.73 2.97
N LEU A 154 12.65 17.38 2.92
CA LEU A 154 11.58 18.35 2.64
C LEU A 154 11.41 19.38 3.77
N ALA A 155 11.67 18.97 5.01
CA ALA A 155 11.69 19.83 6.18
C ALA A 155 12.98 20.68 6.29
N GLN A 156 13.88 20.60 5.29
CA GLN A 156 15.17 21.31 5.26
C GLN A 156 16.04 21.03 6.49
N ASP A 157 16.08 19.77 6.92
CA ASP A 157 16.79 19.28 8.12
C ASP A 157 16.31 19.95 9.44
N ASN A 158 15.15 20.60 9.42
CA ASN A 158 14.56 21.24 10.60
C ASN A 158 13.43 20.39 11.18
N ILE A 159 13.65 19.84 12.38
CA ILE A 159 12.66 19.00 13.06
C ILE A 159 11.32 19.70 13.29
N LEU A 160 11.30 21.02 13.45
CA LEU A 160 10.08 21.79 13.67
C LEU A 160 9.16 21.85 12.45
N HIS A 161 9.69 21.58 11.26
CA HIS A 161 8.91 21.58 10.01
C HIS A 161 8.45 20.17 9.60
N ILE A 162 8.80 19.12 10.35
CA ILE A 162 8.41 17.74 10.01
C ILE A 162 6.89 17.61 9.98
N ASP A 163 6.22 18.10 11.03
CA ASP A 163 4.76 18.04 11.13
C ASP A 163 4.10 18.84 10.00
N GLU A 164 4.62 20.02 9.69
CA GLU A 164 4.12 20.84 8.58
C GLU A 164 4.21 20.11 7.22
N VAL A 165 5.27 19.34 6.99
CA VAL A 165 5.46 18.55 5.76
C VAL A 165 4.51 17.36 5.73
N THR A 166 4.38 16.62 6.84
CA THR A 166 3.57 15.41 6.90
C THR A 166 2.06 15.70 6.84
N GLU A 167 1.63 16.88 7.29
CA GLU A 167 0.25 17.33 7.21
C GLU A 167 -0.16 17.85 5.81
N GLN A 168 0.80 18.07 4.89
CA GLN A 168 0.45 18.52 3.54
C GLN A 168 -0.31 17.45 2.76
N PRO A 169 -1.21 17.84 1.83
CA PRO A 169 -1.87 16.91 0.93
C PRO A 169 -0.85 16.09 0.12
N LEU A 170 -1.04 14.77 0.05
CA LEU A 170 -0.15 13.83 -0.65
C LEU A 170 0.21 14.32 -2.07
N LYS A 171 -0.80 14.61 -2.88
CA LYS A 171 -0.61 15.05 -4.28
C LYS A 171 0.27 16.29 -4.39
N LYS A 172 0.12 17.24 -3.45
CA LYS A 172 0.94 18.47 -3.44
C LYS A 172 2.41 18.15 -3.21
N VAL A 173 2.70 17.26 -2.25
CA VAL A 173 4.07 16.87 -1.91
C VAL A 173 4.71 16.08 -3.06
N LEU A 174 4.00 15.09 -3.60
CA LEU A 174 4.52 14.27 -4.71
C LEU A 174 4.78 15.10 -5.97
N ASN A 175 3.91 16.03 -6.32
CA ASN A 175 4.13 16.94 -7.44
C ASN A 175 5.35 17.83 -7.22
N PHE A 176 5.52 18.35 -6.00
CA PHE A 176 6.70 19.14 -5.66
C PHE A 176 7.99 18.31 -5.79
N MET A 177 8.01 17.09 -5.26
CA MET A 177 9.16 16.19 -5.35
C MET A 177 9.47 15.79 -6.80
N ALA A 178 8.45 15.53 -7.61
CA ALA A 178 8.62 15.21 -9.04
C ALA A 178 9.30 16.38 -9.77
N LEU A 179 8.80 17.60 -9.57
CA LEU A 179 9.39 18.81 -10.15
C LEU A 179 10.85 19.02 -9.71
N GLN A 180 11.18 18.78 -8.43
CA GLN A 180 12.56 18.88 -7.94
C GLN A 180 13.45 17.84 -8.62
N LYS A 181 12.98 16.61 -8.78
CA LYS A 181 13.73 15.54 -9.45
C LYS A 181 13.98 15.87 -10.93
N GLU A 182 12.98 16.39 -11.63
CA GLU A 182 13.14 16.84 -13.02
C GLU A 182 14.22 17.92 -13.16
N LYS A 183 14.21 18.93 -12.29
CA LYS A 183 15.26 19.98 -12.28
C LYS A 183 16.66 19.39 -12.08
N VAL A 184 16.81 18.47 -11.13
CA VAL A 184 18.10 17.80 -10.88
C VAL A 184 18.55 16.99 -12.10
N MET A 185 17.63 16.31 -12.76
CA MET A 185 17.94 15.55 -13.99
C MET A 185 18.39 16.48 -15.12
N GLU A 186 17.69 17.59 -15.36
CA GLU A 186 18.06 18.59 -16.36
C GLU A 186 19.44 19.20 -16.08
N GLU A 187 19.72 19.57 -14.83
CA GLU A 187 21.02 20.08 -14.43
C GLU A 187 22.15 19.06 -14.67
N ASN A 188 21.90 17.78 -14.35
CA ASN A 188 22.86 16.71 -14.57
C ASN A 188 23.12 16.46 -16.06
N GLU A 189 22.08 16.51 -16.89
CA GLU A 189 22.25 16.44 -18.36
C GLU A 189 23.07 17.60 -18.90
N GLN A 190 22.80 18.82 -18.45
CA GLN A 190 23.57 19.99 -18.86
C GLN A 190 25.06 19.87 -18.47
N LYS A 191 25.33 19.44 -17.23
CA LYS A 191 26.70 19.18 -16.75
C LYS A 191 27.39 18.10 -17.59
N LEU A 192 26.66 17.03 -17.97
CA LEU A 192 27.21 15.96 -18.82
C LEU A 192 27.52 16.45 -20.23
N LYS A 193 26.63 17.27 -20.83
CA LYS A 193 26.86 17.90 -22.15
C LYS A 193 28.08 18.82 -22.12
N GLN A 194 28.26 19.62 -21.08
CA GLN A 194 29.42 20.49 -20.90
C GLN A 194 30.70 19.67 -20.76
N ARG A 195 30.73 18.61 -19.96
CA ARG A 195 31.91 17.72 -19.82
C ARG A 195 32.30 17.10 -21.16
N ARG A 196 31.34 16.55 -21.91
CA ARG A 196 31.62 15.98 -23.25
C ARG A 196 32.20 17.02 -24.21
N HIS A 197 31.69 18.26 -24.18
CA HIS A 197 32.22 19.33 -25.01
C HIS A 197 33.67 19.69 -24.63
N TYR A 198 33.97 19.73 -23.35
CA TYR A 198 35.34 19.98 -22.84
C TYR A 198 36.32 18.87 -23.26
N ASP A 199 35.92 17.62 -23.15
CA ASP A 199 36.75 16.47 -23.53
C ASP A 199 37.03 16.43 -25.04
N LEU A 200 36.05 16.78 -25.87
CA LEU A 200 36.21 16.88 -27.32
C LEU A 200 37.17 18.02 -27.72
N GLN A 201 37.20 19.14 -27.00
CA GLN A 201 38.15 20.23 -27.23
C GLN A 201 39.57 19.85 -26.81
N ARG A 202 39.73 19.06 -25.75
CA ARG A 202 41.00 18.58 -25.24
C ARG A 202 41.65 17.54 -26.17
N THR A 203 40.88 16.68 -26.80
CA THR A 203 41.35 15.65 -27.75
C THR A 203 41.71 16.21 -29.12
N ARG A 204 41.34 17.47 -29.45
CA ARG A 204 41.66 18.12 -30.71
C ARG A 204 42.93 18.99 -30.65
N ARG A 205 43.57 19.07 -29.50
CA ARG A 205 44.90 19.73 -29.31
C ARG A 205 46.00 18.69 -29.19
#